data_cc1b4189be3812e58ee0ea64231d1d13
#
_entry.id   cc1b4189be3812e58ee0ea64231d1d13
#
_cell.length_a   1.000
_cell.length_b   1.000
_cell.length_c   1.000
_cell.angle_alpha   90.00
_cell.angle_beta   90.00
_cell.angle_gamma   90.00
#
_symmetry.space_group_name_H-M   'P 1'
#
loop_
_entity.id
_entity.type
_entity.pdbx_description
1 polymer ?
#
loop_
_entity_poly.entity_id
_entity_poly.type
_entity_poly.pdbx_seq_one_letter_code
_entity_poly.pdbx_strand_id
1 'polypeptide(L)'
;SPVQLLVEEETMLTALSMTTMTHPEYVGKGIFTDLAEALYLQEQEKNGLKAVWGFPNANSHYGFIKNLKWKNLEQIPTFTLECSKLKSSSFPEIRIANQFTEQHVNTQKKNATPFSVQVNKSVEYLNWRYIQNPINTYDVFEASVDGDLFYAVTKVFPSFVDKNKFEVDLLELAFPANYELLVQLLNAINAFYKSKDVVRINVWMPLNDAKHIQLEKIGFNNSLPITYSGIRILDSTYSQLEKNHNWNYSMGDSDVY
;
A
#
# COMPACT_ATOMS: atom_id res chain seq x y z
N SER A 1 -13.36 -1.39 -7.85
CA SER A 1 -12.51 -2.29 -8.65
C SER A 1 -12.43 -3.66 -7.98
N PRO A 2 -12.62 -4.78 -8.72
CA PRO A 2 -12.44 -6.10 -8.16
C PRO A 2 -10.98 -6.32 -7.75
N VAL A 3 -10.76 -6.85 -6.57
CA VAL A 3 -9.44 -7.17 -6.02
C VAL A 3 -9.52 -8.51 -5.30
N GLN A 4 -8.58 -9.39 -5.57
CA GLN A 4 -8.45 -10.62 -4.83
C GLN A 4 -7.62 -10.40 -3.56
N LEU A 5 -8.18 -10.79 -2.43
CA LEU A 5 -7.42 -10.91 -1.17
C LEU A 5 -6.96 -12.35 -0.99
N LEU A 6 -5.79 -12.50 -0.45
CA LEU A 6 -5.32 -13.73 0.16
C LEU A 6 -5.69 -13.65 1.66
N VAL A 7 -6.54 -14.55 2.11
CA VAL A 7 -6.99 -14.65 3.49
C VAL A 7 -6.47 -15.98 4.04
N GLU A 8 -5.46 -15.91 4.91
CA GLU A 8 -4.66 -17.07 5.28
C GLU A 8 -4.01 -17.71 4.04
N GLU A 9 -4.56 -18.81 3.52
CA GLU A 9 -4.07 -19.49 2.31
C GLU A 9 -5.13 -19.49 1.18
N GLU A 10 -6.31 -18.92 1.42
CA GLU A 10 -7.42 -18.91 0.47
C GLU A 10 -7.54 -17.58 -0.27
N THR A 11 -7.83 -17.67 -1.57
CA THR A 11 -8.10 -16.48 -2.40
C THR A 11 -9.58 -16.13 -2.36
N MET A 12 -9.87 -14.86 -2.08
CA MET A 12 -11.22 -14.33 -1.95
C MET A 12 -11.46 -13.16 -2.90
N LEU A 13 -12.60 -13.16 -3.59
CA LEU A 13 -13.03 -12.01 -4.40
C LEU A 13 -13.63 -10.93 -3.51
N THR A 14 -12.97 -9.77 -3.55
CA THR A 14 -13.39 -8.54 -2.88
C THR A 14 -13.35 -7.36 -3.85
N ALA A 15 -13.71 -6.17 -3.40
CA ALA A 15 -13.55 -4.96 -4.17
C ALA A 15 -12.87 -3.85 -3.36
N LEU A 16 -11.90 -3.18 -3.99
CA LEU A 16 -11.37 -1.90 -3.53
C LEU A 16 -12.32 -0.78 -3.94
N SER A 17 -12.81 -0.02 -2.98
CA SER A 17 -13.55 1.22 -3.22
C SER A 17 -12.55 2.33 -3.51
N MET A 18 -12.61 2.88 -4.71
CA MET A 18 -11.63 3.86 -5.20
C MET A 18 -12.34 5.01 -5.93
N THR A 19 -11.72 6.17 -5.91
CA THR A 19 -12.08 7.39 -6.68
C THR A 19 -13.59 7.67 -6.72
N THR A 20 -14.20 7.83 -5.54
CA THR A 20 -15.61 8.17 -5.43
C THR A 20 -15.82 9.69 -5.40
N MET A 21 -16.69 10.20 -6.27
CA MET A 21 -16.98 11.62 -6.38
C MET A 21 -18.45 11.86 -6.66
N THR A 22 -19.01 12.87 -6.02
CA THR A 22 -20.36 13.38 -6.31
C THR A 22 -20.24 14.82 -6.81
N HIS A 23 -20.89 15.14 -7.93
CA HIS A 23 -20.92 16.49 -8.45
C HIS A 23 -21.47 17.46 -7.38
N PRO A 24 -20.90 18.67 -7.20
CA PRO A 24 -21.27 19.58 -6.12
C PRO A 24 -22.76 19.88 -5.99
N GLU A 25 -23.48 20.02 -7.09
CA GLU A 25 -24.94 20.29 -7.10
C GLU A 25 -25.81 19.10 -6.62
N TYR A 26 -25.19 17.91 -6.50
CA TYR A 26 -25.87 16.67 -6.10
C TYR A 26 -25.38 16.15 -4.74
N VAL A 27 -24.49 16.86 -4.09
CA VAL A 27 -24.04 16.52 -2.73
C VAL A 27 -25.23 16.59 -1.75
N GLY A 28 -25.26 15.70 -0.77
CA GLY A 28 -26.30 15.66 0.27
C GLY A 28 -27.63 15.03 -0.15
N LYS A 29 -27.77 14.56 -1.40
CA LYS A 29 -29.01 13.92 -1.93
C LYS A 29 -29.03 12.40 -1.75
N GLY A 30 -28.07 11.78 -1.06
CA GLY A 30 -27.99 10.33 -0.84
C GLY A 30 -27.48 9.50 -2.02
N ILE A 31 -27.27 10.10 -3.19
CA ILE A 31 -26.94 9.41 -4.46
C ILE A 31 -25.73 8.47 -4.31
N PHE A 32 -24.67 8.92 -3.65
CA PHE A 32 -23.49 8.09 -3.42
C PHE A 32 -23.83 6.81 -2.63
N THR A 33 -24.61 6.99 -1.55
CA THR A 33 -25.01 5.86 -0.68
C THR A 33 -25.89 4.88 -1.45
N ASP A 34 -26.89 5.39 -2.17
CA ASP A 34 -27.84 4.54 -2.91
C ASP A 34 -27.15 3.75 -4.03
N LEU A 35 -26.25 4.39 -4.78
CA LEU A 35 -25.50 3.74 -5.83
C LEU A 35 -24.53 2.69 -5.27
N ALA A 36 -23.85 2.99 -4.16
CA ALA A 36 -22.93 2.06 -3.52
C ALA A 36 -23.67 0.82 -2.99
N GLU A 37 -24.82 1.02 -2.29
CA GLU A 37 -25.65 -0.09 -1.80
C GLU A 37 -26.16 -0.97 -2.95
N ALA A 38 -26.68 -0.36 -4.01
CA ALA A 38 -27.15 -1.10 -5.18
C ALA A 38 -26.03 -1.91 -5.84
N LEU A 39 -24.84 -1.31 -5.98
CA LEU A 39 -23.68 -1.99 -6.55
C LEU A 39 -23.21 -3.15 -5.68
N TYR A 40 -23.14 -2.96 -4.36
CA TYR A 40 -22.68 -4.00 -3.44
C TYR A 40 -23.61 -5.23 -3.48
N LEU A 41 -24.93 -5.00 -3.46
CA LEU A 41 -25.92 -6.08 -3.57
C LEU A 41 -25.81 -6.79 -4.93
N GLN A 42 -25.74 -6.04 -6.02
CA GLN A 42 -25.62 -6.62 -7.35
C GLN A 42 -24.35 -7.48 -7.49
N GLU A 43 -23.20 -6.99 -7.03
CA GLU A 43 -21.94 -7.71 -7.14
C GLU A 43 -21.87 -8.93 -6.20
N GLN A 44 -22.49 -8.83 -5.04
CA GLN A 44 -22.64 -9.98 -4.13
C GLN A 44 -23.45 -11.09 -4.79
N GLU A 45 -24.62 -10.75 -5.38
CA GLU A 45 -25.53 -11.72 -6.00
C GLU A 45 -24.95 -12.32 -7.29
N LYS A 46 -24.39 -11.49 -8.18
CA LYS A 46 -23.95 -11.93 -9.50
C LYS A 46 -22.55 -12.55 -9.50
N ASN A 47 -21.62 -11.98 -8.74
CA ASN A 47 -20.21 -12.33 -8.79
C ASN A 47 -19.69 -12.94 -7.48
N GLY A 48 -20.55 -13.07 -6.46
CA GLY A 48 -20.15 -13.64 -5.17
C GLY A 48 -19.18 -12.78 -4.39
N LEU A 49 -19.24 -11.45 -4.57
CA LEU A 49 -18.37 -10.49 -3.85
C LEU A 49 -18.54 -10.65 -2.34
N LYS A 50 -17.44 -10.82 -1.60
CA LYS A 50 -17.47 -11.12 -0.16
C LYS A 50 -17.36 -9.89 0.72
N ALA A 51 -16.61 -8.89 0.28
CA ALA A 51 -16.38 -7.66 1.02
C ALA A 51 -16.03 -6.50 0.07
N VAL A 52 -16.25 -5.28 0.55
CA VAL A 52 -15.72 -4.05 -0.05
C VAL A 52 -14.87 -3.35 0.99
N TRP A 53 -13.68 -2.94 0.61
CA TRP A 53 -12.71 -2.30 1.49
C TRP A 53 -12.02 -1.12 0.80
N GLY A 54 -11.24 -0.33 1.53
CA GLY A 54 -10.52 0.78 0.93
C GLY A 54 -9.96 1.76 1.95
N PHE A 55 -9.46 2.87 1.40
CA PHE A 55 -8.73 3.88 2.13
C PHE A 55 -9.43 5.25 2.05
N PRO A 56 -10.56 5.43 2.75
CA PRO A 56 -11.25 6.72 2.76
C PRO A 56 -10.37 7.80 3.40
N ASN A 57 -10.37 8.98 2.80
CA ASN A 57 -9.71 10.15 3.39
C ASN A 57 -10.57 10.76 4.53
N ALA A 58 -10.01 11.74 5.24
CA ALA A 58 -10.69 12.38 6.37
C ALA A 58 -12.08 12.95 6.03
N ASN A 59 -12.29 13.41 4.79
CA ASN A 59 -13.58 13.99 4.38
C ASN A 59 -14.63 12.92 4.08
N SER A 60 -14.23 11.78 3.51
CA SER A 60 -15.15 10.71 3.11
C SER A 60 -15.37 9.66 4.21
N HIS A 61 -14.41 9.47 5.12
CA HIS A 61 -14.42 8.45 6.15
C HIS A 61 -15.73 8.38 6.93
N TYR A 62 -16.22 9.53 7.41
CA TYR A 62 -17.50 9.59 8.14
C TYR A 62 -18.67 9.03 7.34
N GLY A 63 -18.74 9.37 6.03
CA GLY A 63 -19.80 8.89 5.14
C GLY A 63 -19.75 7.38 4.94
N PHE A 64 -18.56 6.80 4.77
CA PHE A 64 -18.39 5.34 4.65
C PHE A 64 -18.83 4.62 5.93
N ILE A 65 -18.39 5.09 7.09
CA ILE A 65 -18.74 4.45 8.38
C ILE A 65 -20.24 4.58 8.67
N LYS A 66 -20.79 5.80 8.59
CA LYS A 66 -22.16 6.07 9.00
C LYS A 66 -23.21 5.62 7.99
N ASN A 67 -22.99 5.95 6.70
CA ASN A 67 -24.01 5.77 5.68
C ASN A 67 -23.90 4.41 4.99
N LEU A 68 -22.68 3.92 4.74
CA LEU A 68 -22.43 2.64 4.08
C LEU A 68 -22.12 1.50 5.06
N LYS A 69 -22.25 1.73 6.37
CA LYS A 69 -22.08 0.72 7.44
C LYS A 69 -20.69 0.03 7.41
N TRP A 70 -19.67 0.74 6.94
CA TRP A 70 -18.32 0.23 6.99
C TRP A 70 -17.83 0.14 8.44
N LYS A 71 -16.96 -0.82 8.70
CA LYS A 71 -16.19 -0.89 9.94
C LYS A 71 -14.85 -0.25 9.74
N ASN A 72 -14.45 0.54 10.72
CA ASN A 72 -13.10 1.09 10.76
C ASN A 72 -12.12 -0.03 11.11
N LEU A 73 -11.10 -0.21 10.30
CA LEU A 73 -10.04 -1.19 10.55
C LEU A 73 -8.87 -0.53 11.28
N GLU A 74 -8.21 0.41 10.62
CA GLU A 74 -6.99 1.00 11.15
C GLU A 74 -6.83 2.46 10.70
N GLN A 75 -6.03 3.20 11.47
CA GLN A 75 -5.43 4.45 11.04
C GLN A 75 -3.97 4.17 10.69
N ILE A 76 -3.64 4.32 9.43
CA ILE A 76 -2.31 4.02 8.92
C ILE A 76 -1.51 5.32 8.89
N PRO A 77 -0.50 5.50 9.74
CA PRO A 77 0.36 6.67 9.69
C PRO A 77 1.25 6.63 8.45
N THR A 78 1.51 7.78 7.87
CA THR A 78 2.60 7.94 6.93
C THR A 78 3.90 8.08 7.74
N PHE A 79 4.83 7.16 7.54
CA PHE A 79 6.19 7.26 8.07
C PHE A 79 7.05 8.01 7.09
N THR A 80 7.78 9.01 7.56
CA THR A 80 8.63 9.87 6.72
C THR A 80 10.05 9.91 7.24
N LEU A 81 11.01 9.75 6.33
CA LEU A 81 12.43 9.92 6.58
C LEU A 81 12.97 11.08 5.74
N GLU A 82 13.60 12.07 6.38
CA GLU A 82 14.36 13.11 5.68
C GLU A 82 15.63 12.52 5.06
N CYS A 83 15.82 12.67 3.75
CA CYS A 83 16.98 12.12 3.04
C CYS A 83 18.32 12.65 3.54
N SER A 84 18.34 13.84 4.15
CA SER A 84 19.54 14.41 4.80
C SER A 84 20.10 13.57 5.95
N LYS A 85 19.30 12.68 6.54
CA LYS A 85 19.72 11.75 7.58
C LYS A 85 20.42 10.51 7.02
N LEU A 86 20.28 10.23 5.72
CA LEU A 86 20.93 9.10 5.07
C LEU A 86 22.37 9.43 4.73
N LYS A 87 23.26 8.48 5.00
CA LYS A 87 24.67 8.60 4.68
C LYS A 87 24.91 8.07 3.27
N SER A 88 25.66 8.80 2.46
CA SER A 88 26.11 8.27 1.17
C SER A 88 27.02 7.07 1.41
N SER A 89 26.59 5.90 0.96
CA SER A 89 27.37 4.67 0.98
C SER A 89 27.14 3.91 -0.33
N SER A 90 28.20 3.30 -0.86
CA SER A 90 28.11 2.45 -2.04
C SER A 90 27.64 1.07 -1.62
N PHE A 91 26.60 0.55 -2.27
CA PHE A 91 26.10 -0.82 -2.06
C PHE A 91 26.28 -1.62 -3.34
N PRO A 92 26.91 -2.80 -3.25
CA PRO A 92 27.32 -3.52 -4.44
C PRO A 92 26.16 -4.24 -5.19
N GLU A 93 24.98 -4.45 -4.60
CA GLU A 93 24.07 -5.45 -5.11
C GLU A 93 22.59 -5.04 -5.27
N ILE A 94 22.23 -3.75 -5.11
CA ILE A 94 20.89 -3.29 -5.40
C ILE A 94 20.82 -2.88 -6.87
N ARG A 95 19.94 -3.53 -7.63
CA ARG A 95 19.70 -3.30 -9.05
C ARG A 95 18.25 -2.86 -9.31
N ILE A 96 18.02 -2.27 -10.47
CA ILE A 96 16.67 -1.96 -10.94
C ILE A 96 16.14 -3.13 -11.76
N ALA A 97 15.00 -3.66 -11.36
CA ALA A 97 14.29 -4.71 -12.10
C ALA A 97 13.32 -4.10 -13.11
N ASN A 98 13.14 -4.79 -14.24
CA ASN A 98 12.21 -4.43 -15.30
C ASN A 98 11.04 -5.41 -15.45
N GLN A 99 10.95 -6.39 -14.56
CA GLN A 99 9.87 -7.38 -14.50
C GLN A 99 9.80 -8.03 -13.13
N PHE A 100 8.61 -8.51 -12.77
CA PHE A 100 8.41 -9.37 -11.61
C PHE A 100 8.38 -10.84 -12.03
N THR A 101 8.80 -11.72 -11.14
CA THR A 101 8.87 -13.17 -11.30
C THR A 101 8.26 -13.87 -10.08
N GLU A 102 8.13 -15.21 -10.13
CA GLU A 102 7.66 -16.00 -8.99
C GLU A 102 8.53 -15.83 -7.72
N GLN A 103 9.80 -15.51 -7.87
CA GLN A 103 10.66 -15.24 -6.71
C GLN A 103 10.17 -14.01 -5.92
N HIS A 104 9.71 -12.95 -6.58
CA HIS A 104 9.16 -11.76 -5.93
C HIS A 104 7.88 -12.10 -5.15
N VAL A 105 6.98 -12.86 -5.76
CA VAL A 105 5.74 -13.31 -5.12
C VAL A 105 6.04 -14.15 -3.87
N ASN A 106 6.96 -15.07 -3.97
CA ASN A 106 7.38 -15.92 -2.84
C ASN A 106 8.02 -15.10 -1.72
N THR A 107 8.85 -14.09 -2.07
CA THR A 107 9.44 -13.18 -1.09
C THR A 107 8.38 -12.37 -0.36
N GLN A 108 7.38 -11.87 -1.08
CA GLN A 108 6.29 -11.13 -0.44
C GLN A 108 5.52 -12.00 0.55
N LYS A 109 5.15 -13.22 0.14
CA LYS A 109 4.45 -14.18 1.01
C LYS A 109 5.27 -14.50 2.28
N LYS A 110 6.57 -14.75 2.12
CA LYS A 110 7.49 -15.04 3.23
C LYS A 110 7.60 -13.86 4.22
N ASN A 111 7.60 -12.63 3.74
CA ASN A 111 7.73 -11.42 4.57
C ASN A 111 6.38 -10.86 5.08
N ALA A 112 5.26 -11.41 4.63
CA ALA A 112 3.92 -10.98 5.06
C ALA A 112 3.47 -11.63 6.37
N THR A 113 4.18 -12.61 6.88
CA THR A 113 3.87 -13.20 8.19
C THR A 113 4.20 -12.20 9.32
N PRO A 114 3.34 -12.00 10.32
CA PRO A 114 2.21 -12.86 10.74
C PRO A 114 0.82 -12.46 10.18
N PHE A 115 0.74 -11.71 9.12
CA PHE A 115 -0.53 -11.22 8.59
C PHE A 115 -1.30 -12.34 7.89
N SER A 116 -2.62 -12.37 8.11
CA SER A 116 -3.51 -13.37 7.50
C SER A 116 -4.36 -12.80 6.36
N VAL A 117 -4.36 -11.48 6.17
CA VAL A 117 -5.11 -10.78 5.11
C VAL A 117 -4.18 -9.83 4.35
N GLN A 118 -4.11 -9.99 3.04
CA GLN A 118 -3.35 -9.12 2.15
C GLN A 118 -3.88 -9.18 0.72
N VAL A 119 -3.53 -8.21 -0.11
CA VAL A 119 -3.81 -8.28 -1.55
C VAL A 119 -3.05 -9.46 -2.16
N ASN A 120 -3.75 -10.27 -2.95
CA ASN A 120 -3.13 -11.38 -3.68
C ASN A 120 -2.34 -10.81 -4.88
N LYS A 121 -1.05 -10.61 -4.69
CA LYS A 121 -0.14 -10.00 -5.68
C LYS A 121 0.54 -11.11 -6.49
N SER A 122 -0.12 -11.59 -7.55
CA SER A 122 0.50 -12.51 -8.51
C SER A 122 1.56 -11.82 -9.36
N VAL A 123 2.33 -12.60 -10.12
CA VAL A 123 3.32 -12.06 -11.09
C VAL A 123 2.63 -11.14 -12.10
N GLU A 124 1.47 -11.54 -12.61
CA GLU A 124 0.68 -10.76 -13.56
C GLU A 124 0.22 -9.45 -12.94
N TYR A 125 -0.29 -9.50 -11.68
CA TYR A 125 -0.72 -8.31 -10.94
C TYR A 125 0.44 -7.32 -10.76
N LEU A 126 1.58 -7.78 -10.27
CA LEU A 126 2.74 -6.92 -10.02
C LEU A 126 3.28 -6.30 -11.32
N ASN A 127 3.38 -7.08 -12.41
CA ASN A 127 3.80 -6.56 -13.71
C ASN A 127 2.79 -5.57 -14.28
N TRP A 128 1.49 -5.88 -14.22
CA TRP A 128 0.43 -4.95 -14.63
C TRP A 128 0.47 -3.65 -13.84
N ARG A 129 0.57 -3.75 -12.52
CA ARG A 129 0.49 -2.59 -11.60
C ARG A 129 1.70 -1.67 -11.73
N TYR A 130 2.91 -2.21 -11.84
CA TYR A 130 4.13 -1.43 -11.69
C TYR A 130 4.99 -1.34 -12.96
N ILE A 131 5.03 -2.36 -13.80
CA ILE A 131 5.88 -2.37 -15.00
C ILE A 131 5.13 -1.87 -16.24
N GLN A 132 3.88 -2.32 -16.39
CA GLN A 132 3.06 -2.06 -17.58
C GLN A 132 2.10 -0.88 -17.40
N ASN A 133 2.19 -0.16 -16.30
CA ASN A 133 1.30 0.97 -16.01
C ASN A 133 1.49 2.08 -17.05
N PRO A 134 0.43 2.47 -17.81
CA PRO A 134 0.58 3.42 -18.90
C PRO A 134 0.67 4.88 -18.45
N ILE A 135 0.37 5.17 -17.17
CA ILE A 135 0.25 6.53 -16.64
C ILE A 135 1.38 6.86 -15.68
N ASN A 136 1.69 5.94 -14.76
CA ASN A 136 2.68 6.14 -13.71
C ASN A 136 3.96 5.36 -14.00
N THR A 137 5.08 5.94 -13.64
CA THR A 137 6.39 5.28 -13.67
C THR A 137 6.78 4.90 -12.25
N TYR A 138 7.20 3.66 -12.10
CA TYR A 138 7.68 3.09 -10.85
C TYR A 138 9.09 2.53 -11.05
N ASP A 139 9.92 2.62 -10.02
CA ASP A 139 11.24 2.00 -10.01
C ASP A 139 11.22 0.82 -9.02
N VAL A 140 11.66 -0.34 -9.50
CA VAL A 140 11.69 -1.59 -8.71
C VAL A 140 13.12 -1.89 -8.33
N PHE A 141 13.43 -1.76 -7.05
CA PHE A 141 14.74 -2.07 -6.49
C PHE A 141 14.78 -3.53 -6.04
N GLU A 142 15.78 -4.27 -6.49
CA GLU A 142 16.03 -5.65 -6.09
C GLU A 142 17.36 -5.79 -5.36
N ALA A 143 17.39 -6.68 -4.38
CA ALA A 143 18.59 -7.15 -3.71
C ALA A 143 18.57 -8.67 -3.56
N SER A 144 19.72 -9.30 -3.75
CA SER A 144 19.89 -10.74 -3.45
C SER A 144 20.85 -10.89 -2.29
N VAL A 145 20.40 -11.55 -1.23
CA VAL A 145 21.20 -11.83 -0.03
C VAL A 145 21.02 -13.27 0.36
N ASP A 146 22.11 -14.03 0.45
CA ASP A 146 22.13 -15.45 0.82
C ASP A 146 21.18 -16.34 -0.02
N GLY A 147 20.95 -15.96 -1.29
CA GLY A 147 20.07 -16.67 -2.21
C GLY A 147 18.58 -16.26 -2.13
N ASP A 148 18.19 -15.47 -1.17
CA ASP A 148 16.87 -14.85 -1.09
C ASP A 148 16.83 -13.55 -1.91
N LEU A 149 15.76 -13.35 -2.68
CA LEU A 149 15.48 -12.10 -3.39
C LEU A 149 14.61 -11.21 -2.51
N PHE A 150 14.96 -9.94 -2.41
CA PHE A 150 14.15 -8.90 -1.76
C PHE A 150 13.86 -7.79 -2.75
N TYR A 151 12.72 -7.10 -2.59
CA TYR A 151 12.40 -5.98 -3.48
C TYR A 151 11.65 -4.85 -2.78
N ALA A 152 11.75 -3.67 -3.38
CA ALA A 152 10.96 -2.50 -3.02
C ALA A 152 10.50 -1.79 -4.29
N VAL A 153 9.29 -1.24 -4.25
CA VAL A 153 8.74 -0.43 -5.36
C VAL A 153 8.62 1.00 -4.89
N THR A 154 9.10 1.93 -5.72
CA THR A 154 9.05 3.35 -5.42
C THR A 154 8.36 4.15 -6.52
N LYS A 155 7.78 5.28 -6.13
CA LYS A 155 7.26 6.32 -7.02
C LYS A 155 7.76 7.68 -6.58
N VAL A 156 8.30 8.45 -7.51
CA VAL A 156 8.76 9.83 -7.28
C VAL A 156 7.67 10.81 -7.69
N PHE A 157 7.46 11.83 -6.89
CA PHE A 157 6.51 12.89 -7.19
C PHE A 157 7.02 14.25 -6.65
N PRO A 158 6.53 15.39 -7.20
CA PRO A 158 6.86 16.71 -6.68
C PRO A 158 6.36 16.89 -5.25
N SER A 159 7.20 17.43 -4.37
CA SER A 159 6.80 17.70 -2.99
C SER A 159 5.64 18.70 -2.91
N PHE A 160 4.69 18.45 -2.02
CA PHE A 160 3.59 19.38 -1.76
C PHE A 160 4.05 20.64 -1.04
N VAL A 161 5.18 20.59 -0.34
CA VAL A 161 5.72 21.71 0.45
C VAL A 161 6.57 22.63 -0.42
N ASP A 162 7.42 22.05 -1.27
CA ASP A 162 8.28 22.80 -2.19
C ASP A 162 8.27 22.11 -3.56
N LYS A 163 7.60 22.74 -4.53
CA LYS A 163 7.44 22.20 -5.89
C LYS A 163 8.76 22.02 -6.67
N ASN A 164 9.86 22.60 -6.18
CA ASN A 164 11.19 22.40 -6.76
C ASN A 164 11.90 21.15 -6.20
N LYS A 165 11.32 20.51 -5.21
CA LYS A 165 11.82 19.30 -4.56
C LYS A 165 10.94 18.11 -4.90
N PHE A 166 11.49 16.92 -4.68
CA PHE A 166 10.77 15.68 -4.90
C PHE A 166 10.71 14.86 -3.62
N GLU A 167 9.71 14.01 -3.54
CA GLU A 167 9.54 13.01 -2.51
C GLU A 167 9.40 11.64 -3.17
N VAL A 168 9.71 10.59 -2.42
CA VAL A 168 9.60 9.19 -2.86
C VAL A 168 8.62 8.49 -1.94
N ASP A 169 7.58 7.88 -2.52
CA ASP A 169 6.74 6.93 -1.83
C ASP A 169 7.28 5.51 -2.04
N LEU A 170 7.49 4.82 -0.94
CA LEU A 170 7.89 3.41 -0.91
C LEU A 170 6.61 2.56 -0.88
N LEU A 171 6.17 2.15 -2.07
CA LEU A 171 4.86 1.53 -2.28
C LEU A 171 4.82 0.08 -1.82
N GLU A 172 5.90 -0.67 -2.09
CA GLU A 172 6.09 -2.04 -1.64
C GLU A 172 7.43 -2.16 -0.92
N LEU A 173 7.46 -2.93 0.16
CA LEU A 173 8.66 -3.19 0.94
C LEU A 173 8.73 -4.67 1.33
N ALA A 174 9.09 -5.52 0.37
CA ALA A 174 9.29 -6.95 0.55
C ALA A 174 10.72 -7.25 1.01
N PHE A 175 11.13 -6.63 2.10
CA PHE A 175 12.41 -6.79 2.80
C PHE A 175 12.15 -7.36 4.19
N PRO A 176 13.11 -8.12 4.77
CA PRO A 176 13.02 -8.56 6.15
C PRO A 176 13.17 -7.38 7.11
N ALA A 177 12.76 -7.57 8.36
CA ALA A 177 12.94 -6.59 9.44
C ALA A 177 14.41 -6.55 9.93
N ASN A 178 15.34 -6.36 9.00
CA ASN A 178 16.77 -6.27 9.25
C ASN A 178 17.24 -4.83 9.07
N TYR A 179 17.82 -4.26 10.12
CA TYR A 179 18.25 -2.87 10.15
C TYR A 179 19.25 -2.53 9.04
N GLU A 180 20.31 -3.35 8.90
CA GLU A 180 21.36 -3.10 7.93
C GLU A 180 20.85 -3.15 6.49
N LEU A 181 20.02 -4.15 6.14
CA LEU A 181 19.45 -4.28 4.81
C LEU A 181 18.52 -3.12 4.47
N LEU A 182 17.71 -2.68 5.45
CA LEU A 182 16.82 -1.52 5.26
C LEU A 182 17.61 -0.22 5.07
N VAL A 183 18.68 0.00 5.86
CA VAL A 183 19.58 1.14 5.68
C VAL A 183 20.24 1.10 4.30
N GLN A 184 20.70 -0.06 3.85
CA GLN A 184 21.29 -0.23 2.53
C GLN A 184 20.30 0.13 1.42
N LEU A 185 19.08 -0.40 1.47
CA LEU A 185 18.01 -0.09 0.52
C LEU A 185 17.74 1.42 0.45
N LEU A 186 17.53 2.04 1.60
CA LEU A 186 17.19 3.47 1.67
C LEU A 186 18.33 4.38 1.14
N ASN A 187 19.57 4.02 1.41
CA ASN A 187 20.72 4.71 0.84
C ASN A 187 20.80 4.52 -0.68
N ALA A 188 20.52 3.32 -1.19
CA ALA A 188 20.50 3.06 -2.63
C ALA A 188 19.38 3.86 -3.33
N ILE A 189 18.18 3.91 -2.76
CA ILE A 189 17.06 4.74 -3.24
C ILE A 189 17.48 6.21 -3.27
N ASN A 190 18.05 6.74 -2.18
CA ASN A 190 18.51 8.12 -2.10
C ASN A 190 19.60 8.43 -3.14
N ALA A 191 20.54 7.53 -3.33
CA ALA A 191 21.61 7.69 -4.33
C ALA A 191 21.08 7.65 -5.76
N PHE A 192 20.11 6.75 -6.06
CA PHE A 192 19.47 6.64 -7.36
C PHE A 192 18.74 7.91 -7.76
N TYR A 193 18.04 8.52 -6.84
CA TYR A 193 17.29 9.76 -7.07
C TYR A 193 18.07 11.05 -6.80
N LYS A 194 19.37 10.99 -6.57
CA LYS A 194 20.19 12.15 -6.23
C LYS A 194 20.06 13.33 -7.21
N SER A 195 19.92 13.05 -8.51
CA SER A 195 19.71 14.07 -9.55
C SER A 195 18.35 14.76 -9.51
N LYS A 196 17.38 14.20 -8.81
CA LYS A 196 16.01 14.72 -8.67
C LYS A 196 15.81 15.54 -7.41
N ASP A 197 16.86 15.75 -6.59
CA ASP A 197 16.78 16.49 -5.33
C ASP A 197 15.63 16.00 -4.43
N VAL A 198 15.61 14.70 -4.20
CA VAL A 198 14.63 14.06 -3.31
C VAL A 198 14.94 14.43 -1.87
N VAL A 199 13.95 14.92 -1.15
CA VAL A 199 14.09 15.39 0.24
C VAL A 199 13.54 14.40 1.26
N ARG A 200 12.56 13.55 0.86
CA ARG A 200 11.86 12.64 1.76
C ARG A 200 11.59 11.29 1.13
N ILE A 201 11.58 10.26 1.97
CA ILE A 201 11.06 8.93 1.66
C ILE A 201 9.87 8.68 2.59
N ASN A 202 8.71 8.35 2.03
CA ASN A 202 7.48 8.06 2.74
C ASN A 202 7.13 6.58 2.61
N VAL A 203 6.50 6.00 3.64
CA VAL A 203 6.00 4.62 3.62
C VAL A 203 4.81 4.48 4.57
N TRP A 204 3.85 3.62 4.23
CA TRP A 204 2.89 3.13 5.20
C TRP A 204 3.48 1.94 5.94
N MET A 205 3.43 1.97 7.27
CA MET A 205 3.99 0.89 8.08
C MET A 205 3.04 0.57 9.23
N PRO A 206 2.32 -0.56 9.16
CA PRO A 206 1.47 -1.03 10.25
C PRO A 206 2.25 -1.18 11.55
N LEU A 207 1.60 -0.88 12.68
CA LEU A 207 2.24 -0.93 14.01
C LEU A 207 2.71 -2.34 14.41
N ASN A 208 2.05 -3.37 13.89
CA ASN A 208 2.35 -4.77 14.15
C ASN A 208 3.35 -5.39 13.14
N ASP A 209 3.82 -4.63 12.15
CA ASP A 209 4.92 -5.09 11.29
C ASP A 209 6.25 -4.92 12.01
N ALA A 210 7.06 -5.99 12.04
CA ALA A 210 8.37 -5.96 12.67
C ALA A 210 9.33 -4.91 12.07
N LYS A 211 9.10 -4.51 10.82
CA LYS A 211 9.85 -3.43 10.15
C LYS A 211 9.60 -2.05 10.77
N HIS A 212 8.44 -1.84 11.42
CA HIS A 212 8.09 -0.58 12.06
C HIS A 212 9.20 -0.09 13.02
N ILE A 213 9.60 -0.94 13.96
CA ILE A 213 10.66 -0.61 14.94
C ILE A 213 12.00 -0.36 14.24
N GLN A 214 12.32 -1.08 13.17
CA GLN A 214 13.57 -0.88 12.45
C GLN A 214 13.58 0.47 11.71
N LEU A 215 12.47 0.84 11.09
CA LEU A 215 12.32 2.14 10.43
C LEU A 215 12.39 3.31 11.42
N GLU A 216 11.80 3.19 12.61
CA GLU A 216 11.96 4.18 13.68
C GLU A 216 13.43 4.34 14.09
N LYS A 217 14.17 3.25 14.28
CA LYS A 217 15.60 3.28 14.59
C LYS A 217 16.44 3.94 13.49
N ILE A 218 16.04 3.80 12.23
CA ILE A 218 16.70 4.46 11.09
C ILE A 218 16.41 5.97 11.10
N GLY A 219 15.32 6.40 11.71
CA GLY A 219 14.95 7.81 11.87
C GLY A 219 13.67 8.21 11.16
N PHE A 220 12.84 7.25 10.74
CA PHE A 220 11.48 7.54 10.31
C PHE A 220 10.66 8.07 11.48
N ASN A 221 9.75 8.98 11.18
CA ASN A 221 8.81 9.52 12.15
C ASN A 221 7.40 9.54 11.54
N ASN A 222 6.38 9.47 12.40
CA ASN A 222 5.00 9.66 11.99
C ASN A 222 4.81 11.05 11.37
N SER A 223 4.11 11.09 10.27
CA SER A 223 3.81 12.30 9.52
C SER A 223 2.36 12.29 9.01
N LEU A 224 1.94 13.39 8.41
CA LEU A 224 0.67 13.51 7.72
C LEU A 224 0.84 13.16 6.22
N PRO A 225 -0.23 12.71 5.55
CA PRO A 225 -1.58 12.51 6.09
C PRO A 225 -1.72 11.21 6.88
N ILE A 226 -2.74 11.15 7.75
CA ILE A 226 -3.21 9.89 8.32
C ILE A 226 -4.22 9.30 7.33
N THR A 227 -4.04 8.05 6.96
CA THR A 227 -4.95 7.31 6.10
C THR A 227 -5.83 6.40 6.94
N TYR A 228 -7.13 6.40 6.68
CA TYR A 228 -8.06 5.49 7.31
C TYR A 228 -8.20 4.25 6.43
N SER A 229 -8.25 3.07 7.02
CA SER A 229 -8.69 1.86 6.33
C SER A 229 -10.03 1.41 6.88
N GLY A 230 -10.86 0.86 6.02
CA GLY A 230 -12.18 0.38 6.40
C GLY A 230 -12.68 -0.72 5.48
N ILE A 231 -13.67 -1.47 5.98
CA ILE A 231 -14.26 -2.60 5.28
C ILE A 231 -15.76 -2.67 5.53
N ARG A 232 -16.50 -3.17 4.54
CA ARG A 232 -17.85 -3.66 4.69
C ARG A 232 -17.92 -5.11 4.26
N ILE A 233 -18.28 -5.98 5.17
CA ILE A 233 -18.50 -7.38 4.91
C ILE A 233 -19.89 -7.53 4.27
N LEU A 234 -19.95 -8.25 3.16
CA LEU A 234 -21.19 -8.60 2.45
C LEU A 234 -21.64 -10.03 2.78
N ASP A 235 -20.69 -10.91 3.05
CA ASP A 235 -20.95 -12.29 3.46
C ASP A 235 -20.42 -12.49 4.91
N SER A 236 -21.35 -12.68 5.85
CA SER A 236 -21.05 -12.76 7.29
C SER A 236 -20.08 -13.88 7.69
N THR A 237 -19.91 -14.89 6.83
CA THR A 237 -18.93 -15.98 7.02
C THR A 237 -17.50 -15.42 7.17
N TYR A 238 -17.25 -14.25 6.60
CA TYR A 238 -15.92 -13.60 6.57
C TYR A 238 -15.76 -12.44 7.57
N SER A 239 -16.53 -12.46 8.68
CA SER A 239 -16.48 -11.42 9.72
C SER A 239 -15.11 -11.25 10.38
N GLN A 240 -14.23 -12.26 10.33
CA GLN A 240 -12.84 -12.18 10.79
C GLN A 240 -12.02 -11.11 10.07
N LEU A 241 -12.40 -10.69 8.85
CA LEU A 241 -11.74 -9.61 8.12
C LEU A 241 -11.90 -8.24 8.80
N GLU A 242 -12.83 -8.08 9.74
CA GLU A 242 -13.01 -6.84 10.51
C GLU A 242 -11.92 -6.64 11.59
N LYS A 243 -10.97 -7.57 11.74
CA LYS A 243 -9.88 -7.48 12.71
C LYS A 243 -8.67 -6.79 12.08
N ASN A 244 -8.36 -5.58 12.54
CA ASN A 244 -7.28 -4.75 12.01
C ASN A 244 -5.89 -5.40 12.06
N HIS A 245 -5.57 -6.13 13.13
CA HIS A 245 -4.26 -6.75 13.31
C HIS A 245 -3.93 -7.89 12.33
N ASN A 246 -4.90 -8.30 11.53
CA ASN A 246 -4.71 -9.36 10.54
C ASN A 246 -4.31 -8.83 9.15
N TRP A 247 -4.38 -7.52 8.92
CA TRP A 247 -4.15 -6.93 7.61
C TRP A 247 -2.70 -6.49 7.40
N ASN A 248 -2.18 -6.80 6.23
CA ASN A 248 -0.93 -6.26 5.70
C ASN A 248 -1.26 -5.25 4.59
N TYR A 249 -0.99 -3.98 4.87
CA TYR A 249 -1.21 -2.89 3.93
C TYR A 249 0.11 -2.34 3.41
N SER A 250 0.12 -2.03 2.12
CA SER A 250 1.16 -1.21 1.50
C SER A 250 0.55 0.04 0.85
N MET A 251 1.33 1.06 0.58
CA MET A 251 0.86 2.21 -0.22
C MET A 251 0.39 1.75 -1.60
N GLY A 252 1.02 0.71 -2.15
CA GLY A 252 0.67 0.12 -3.43
C GLY A 252 -0.72 -0.51 -3.49
N ASP A 253 -1.33 -0.81 -2.36
CA ASP A 253 -2.70 -1.34 -2.29
C ASP A 253 -3.77 -0.26 -2.45
N SER A 254 -3.37 1.01 -2.41
CA SER A 254 -4.27 2.16 -2.58
C SER A 254 -4.35 2.62 -4.04
N ASP A 255 -5.45 3.31 -4.38
CA ASP A 255 -5.66 3.97 -5.66
C ASP A 255 -5.01 5.36 -5.77
N VAL A 256 -4.42 5.84 -4.69
CA VAL A 256 -3.77 7.17 -4.63
C VAL A 256 -2.37 7.16 -5.24
N TYR A 257 -1.67 6.02 -5.21
CA TYR A 257 -0.26 5.88 -5.55
C TYR A 257 0.03 5.20 -6.87
#